data_2e19a6c3abe682257886a83372b53141
#
_entry.id   2e19a6c3abe682257886a83372b53141
#
_cell.length_a   1.000
_cell.length_b   1.000
_cell.length_c   1.000
_cell.angle_alpha   90.00
_cell.angle_beta   90.00
_cell.angle_gamma   90.00
#
_symmetry.space_group_name_H-M   'P 1'
#
loop_
_entity.id
_entity.type
_entity.pdbx_description
1 polymer ?
#
loop_
_entity_poly.entity_id
_entity_poly.type
_entity_poly.pdbx_seq_one_letter_code
_entity_poly.pdbx_strand_id
1 'polypeptide(L)'
;MTRPVNLAALRGFEAAARHLSFTRAAAELNVTPAAISHAIRELELDLKVKLFERSSRVVRLTAAGETLARAVAEGLGTISRAVQRLRSVEGRPKLVVTTSPSLAAKWLVPRLDRFLERHPEVDVRIDVAPRLLDFAEDAVDIGIRFGVGDYPGLIAERLFEESVFPVCCPQLLESKRPLRQPRDLRHHTLIHIEWDAQWATWPNWAMWLRAAGAPEVDATRGLHFGQTALALQAALDGQGIALGDSTLVADDLAAGRLVRPFPMALKGPAQFAYHLVHAPQRAEEPLIKAFRRWILDEVSSTRLAEKTPPEAGENAAQEQGVPRGRSPAATASEGRS
;
A
#
# COMPACT_ATOMS: atom_id res chain seq x y z
N MET A 1 9.81 -12.76 -46.95
CA MET A 1 8.47 -12.81 -46.36
C MET A 1 8.56 -13.60 -45.07
N THR A 2 8.40 -12.95 -43.92
CA THR A 2 8.41 -13.59 -42.60
C THR A 2 7.16 -14.46 -42.49
N ARG A 3 7.34 -15.74 -42.24
CA ARG A 3 6.24 -16.69 -41.99
C ARG A 3 5.45 -16.19 -40.77
N PRO A 4 4.11 -16.15 -40.80
CA PRO A 4 3.34 -15.71 -39.65
C PRO A 4 3.56 -16.64 -38.48
N VAL A 5 3.95 -16.10 -37.34
CA VAL A 5 4.20 -16.88 -36.12
C VAL A 5 2.88 -17.46 -35.62
N ASN A 6 2.88 -18.75 -35.27
CA ASN A 6 1.70 -19.45 -34.79
C ASN A 6 1.33 -18.95 -33.38
N LEU A 7 0.19 -18.28 -33.23
CA LEU A 7 -0.29 -17.73 -31.98
C LEU A 7 -0.51 -18.80 -30.88
N ALA A 8 -0.94 -20.00 -31.28
CA ALA A 8 -1.11 -21.12 -30.35
C ALA A 8 0.25 -21.61 -29.78
N ALA A 9 1.30 -21.60 -30.64
CA ALA A 9 2.65 -21.93 -30.19
C ALA A 9 3.20 -20.86 -29.23
N LEU A 10 2.96 -19.57 -29.51
CA LEU A 10 3.33 -18.49 -28.62
C LEU A 10 2.61 -18.59 -27.26
N ARG A 11 1.33 -18.92 -27.25
CA ARG A 11 0.56 -19.12 -26.02
C ARG A 11 1.10 -20.32 -25.20
N GLY A 12 1.42 -21.43 -25.86
CA GLY A 12 2.06 -22.57 -25.22
C GLY A 12 3.45 -22.27 -24.65
N PHE A 13 4.22 -21.47 -25.41
CA PHE A 13 5.54 -20.99 -24.97
C PHE A 13 5.44 -20.07 -23.75
N GLU A 14 4.53 -19.10 -23.76
CA GLU A 14 4.31 -18.17 -22.65
C GLU A 14 3.97 -18.93 -21.35
N ALA A 15 2.95 -19.82 -21.38
CA ALA A 15 2.56 -20.61 -20.23
C ALA A 15 3.74 -21.47 -19.71
N ALA A 16 4.54 -22.08 -20.61
CA ALA A 16 5.71 -22.85 -20.22
C ALA A 16 6.82 -21.99 -19.61
N ALA A 17 7.01 -20.77 -20.12
CA ALA A 17 7.98 -19.80 -19.61
C ALA A 17 7.63 -19.33 -18.19
N ARG A 18 6.36 -19.01 -17.97
CA ARG A 18 5.84 -18.56 -16.67
C ARG A 18 5.88 -19.63 -15.60
N HIS A 19 5.46 -20.84 -15.94
CA HIS A 19 5.49 -21.97 -14.99
C HIS A 19 6.87 -22.62 -14.82
N LEU A 20 7.82 -22.36 -15.71
CA LEU A 20 9.06 -23.12 -15.86
C LEU A 20 8.80 -24.64 -15.84
N SER A 21 7.67 -25.05 -16.43
CA SER A 21 7.16 -26.43 -16.41
C SER A 21 6.20 -26.69 -17.56
N PHE A 22 6.56 -27.61 -18.44
CA PHE A 22 5.69 -28.03 -19.55
C PHE A 22 4.43 -28.75 -19.08
N THR A 23 4.50 -29.45 -17.96
CA THR A 23 3.34 -30.15 -17.38
C THR A 23 2.32 -29.17 -16.81
N ARG A 24 2.77 -28.14 -16.09
CA ARG A 24 1.88 -27.11 -15.55
C ARG A 24 1.27 -26.25 -16.67
N ALA A 25 2.06 -25.88 -17.66
CA ALA A 25 1.56 -25.18 -18.83
C ALA A 25 0.50 -25.98 -19.60
N ALA A 26 0.72 -27.27 -19.74
CA ALA A 26 -0.24 -28.17 -20.40
C ALA A 26 -1.56 -28.28 -19.63
N ALA A 27 -1.49 -28.40 -18.30
CA ALA A 27 -2.67 -28.42 -17.44
C ALA A 27 -3.48 -27.12 -17.53
N GLU A 28 -2.82 -25.95 -17.53
CA GLU A 28 -3.48 -24.66 -17.67
C GLU A 28 -4.19 -24.50 -19.03
N LEU A 29 -3.54 -24.95 -20.11
CA LEU A 29 -4.08 -24.79 -21.45
C LEU A 29 -5.01 -25.95 -21.88
N ASN A 30 -5.28 -26.92 -20.98
CA ASN A 30 -6.08 -28.12 -21.25
C ASN A 30 -5.57 -28.91 -22.47
N VAL A 31 -4.25 -29.09 -22.57
CA VAL A 31 -3.58 -29.90 -23.60
C VAL A 31 -2.63 -30.91 -22.98
N THR A 32 -1.99 -31.73 -23.79
CA THR A 32 -0.99 -32.71 -23.29
C THR A 32 0.40 -32.05 -23.17
N PRO A 33 1.27 -32.46 -22.21
CA PRO A 33 2.65 -31.99 -22.13
C PRO A 33 3.47 -32.22 -23.41
N ALA A 34 3.14 -33.30 -24.15
CA ALA A 34 3.73 -33.58 -25.45
C ALA A 34 3.36 -32.53 -26.50
N ALA A 35 2.11 -32.04 -26.51
CA ALA A 35 1.65 -30.98 -27.41
C ALA A 35 2.40 -29.66 -27.14
N ILE A 36 2.54 -29.27 -25.87
CA ILE A 36 3.34 -28.09 -25.49
C ILE A 36 4.81 -28.25 -25.92
N SER A 37 5.42 -29.40 -25.63
CA SER A 37 6.80 -29.67 -26.05
C SER A 37 7.00 -29.64 -27.56
N HIS A 38 6.02 -30.13 -28.31
CA HIS A 38 6.03 -30.10 -29.78
C HIS A 38 5.90 -28.66 -30.30
N ALA A 39 4.91 -27.91 -29.82
CA ALA A 39 4.70 -26.52 -30.23
C ALA A 39 5.93 -25.64 -29.98
N ILE A 40 6.61 -25.82 -28.83
CA ILE A 40 7.83 -25.10 -28.49
C ILE A 40 8.99 -25.51 -29.41
N ARG A 41 9.14 -26.80 -29.74
CA ARG A 41 10.17 -27.23 -30.69
C ARG A 41 9.99 -26.63 -32.07
N GLU A 42 8.74 -26.60 -32.59
CA GLU A 42 8.42 -25.99 -33.87
C GLU A 42 8.75 -24.49 -33.84
N LEU A 43 8.43 -23.80 -32.75
CA LEU A 43 8.76 -22.38 -32.55
C LEU A 43 10.30 -22.16 -32.53
N GLU A 44 11.04 -23.00 -31.81
CA GLU A 44 12.52 -22.94 -31.79
C GLU A 44 13.14 -23.19 -33.18
N LEU A 45 12.55 -24.12 -33.96
CA LEU A 45 12.98 -24.41 -35.34
C LEU A 45 12.70 -23.23 -36.28
N ASP A 46 11.54 -22.64 -36.19
CA ASP A 46 11.12 -21.50 -37.04
C ASP A 46 12.00 -20.26 -36.74
N LEU A 47 12.25 -19.99 -35.46
CA LEU A 47 13.10 -18.88 -35.00
C LEU A 47 14.60 -19.18 -35.11
N LYS A 48 15.01 -20.43 -35.30
CA LYS A 48 16.41 -20.92 -35.34
C LYS A 48 17.20 -20.59 -34.07
N VAL A 49 16.50 -20.50 -32.92
CA VAL A 49 17.11 -20.25 -31.61
C VAL A 49 16.50 -21.19 -30.57
N LYS A 50 17.27 -21.53 -29.53
CA LYS A 50 16.75 -22.24 -28.36
C LYS A 50 16.14 -21.22 -27.39
N LEU A 51 14.91 -21.51 -26.93
CA LEU A 51 14.19 -20.70 -25.98
C LEU A 51 14.28 -21.26 -24.55
N PHE A 52 14.49 -22.59 -24.46
CA PHE A 52 14.68 -23.27 -23.18
C PHE A 52 15.98 -24.05 -23.14
N GLU A 53 16.65 -23.99 -21.98
CA GLU A 53 17.68 -24.93 -21.58
C GLU A 53 17.02 -26.12 -20.88
N ARG A 54 17.21 -27.32 -21.45
CA ARG A 54 16.62 -28.55 -20.94
C ARG A 54 17.71 -29.35 -20.21
N SER A 55 17.65 -29.37 -18.89
CA SER A 55 18.35 -30.39 -18.11
C SER A 55 17.34 -31.45 -17.64
N SER A 56 17.81 -32.62 -17.22
CA SER A 56 16.95 -33.73 -16.81
C SER A 56 16.01 -33.41 -15.61
N ARG A 57 16.21 -32.29 -14.92
CA ARG A 57 15.46 -31.94 -13.70
C ARG A 57 14.96 -30.48 -13.66
N VAL A 58 15.43 -29.58 -14.53
CA VAL A 58 15.10 -28.16 -14.45
C VAL A 58 14.89 -27.60 -15.85
N VAL A 59 13.78 -26.90 -16.03
CA VAL A 59 13.48 -26.06 -17.21
C VAL A 59 13.88 -24.63 -16.90
N ARG A 60 14.73 -24.04 -17.73
CA ARG A 60 15.16 -22.63 -17.63
C ARG A 60 15.00 -21.94 -18.97
N LEU A 61 14.76 -20.64 -18.96
CA LEU A 61 14.77 -19.84 -20.18
C LEU A 61 16.22 -19.53 -20.59
N THR A 62 16.47 -19.47 -21.90
CA THR A 62 17.66 -18.82 -22.46
C THR A 62 17.45 -17.31 -22.49
N ALA A 63 18.50 -16.51 -22.74
CA ALA A 63 18.37 -15.07 -22.95
C ALA A 63 17.37 -14.71 -24.08
N ALA A 64 17.37 -15.51 -25.18
CA ALA A 64 16.38 -15.39 -26.24
C ALA A 64 14.96 -15.75 -25.75
N GLY A 65 14.85 -16.79 -24.90
CA GLY A 65 13.59 -17.18 -24.26
C GLY A 65 13.03 -16.09 -23.37
N GLU A 66 13.84 -15.48 -22.52
CA GLU A 66 13.43 -14.37 -21.65
C GLU A 66 12.95 -13.15 -22.45
N THR A 67 13.67 -12.81 -23.53
CA THR A 67 13.28 -11.70 -24.42
C THR A 67 11.93 -11.98 -25.08
N LEU A 68 11.75 -13.19 -25.63
CA LEU A 68 10.49 -13.56 -26.28
C LEU A 68 9.34 -13.68 -25.27
N ALA A 69 9.59 -14.23 -24.08
CA ALA A 69 8.57 -14.38 -23.02
C ALA A 69 7.95 -13.04 -22.63
N ARG A 70 8.77 -12.01 -22.41
CA ARG A 70 8.30 -10.65 -22.12
C ARG A 70 7.43 -10.10 -23.25
N ALA A 71 7.88 -10.19 -24.50
CA ALA A 71 7.15 -9.68 -25.65
C ALA A 71 5.83 -10.42 -25.89
N VAL A 72 5.80 -11.75 -25.70
CA VAL A 72 4.59 -12.57 -25.89
C VAL A 72 3.58 -12.31 -24.75
N ALA A 73 4.01 -12.26 -23.51
CA ALA A 73 3.14 -11.94 -22.38
C ALA A 73 2.46 -10.56 -22.58
N GLU A 74 3.24 -9.54 -22.99
CA GLU A 74 2.71 -8.22 -23.31
C GLU A 74 1.68 -8.25 -24.46
N GLY A 75 2.00 -8.92 -25.55
CA GLY A 75 1.11 -9.05 -26.71
C GLY A 75 -0.20 -9.78 -26.39
N LEU A 76 -0.12 -10.93 -25.70
CA LEU A 76 -1.29 -11.70 -25.28
C LEU A 76 -2.14 -10.92 -24.26
N GLY A 77 -1.52 -10.23 -23.32
CA GLY A 77 -2.20 -9.36 -22.37
C GLY A 77 -2.98 -8.25 -23.10
N THR A 78 -2.39 -7.62 -24.13
CA THR A 78 -3.06 -6.59 -24.94
C THR A 78 -4.28 -7.14 -25.67
N ILE A 79 -4.16 -8.33 -26.30
CA ILE A 79 -5.28 -9.00 -26.97
C ILE A 79 -6.38 -9.35 -25.95
N SER A 80 -6.03 -9.93 -24.80
CA SER A 80 -6.99 -10.31 -23.75
C SER A 80 -7.78 -9.11 -23.24
N ARG A 81 -7.12 -7.97 -23.01
CA ARG A 81 -7.78 -6.72 -22.60
C ARG A 81 -8.74 -6.20 -23.68
N ALA A 82 -8.33 -6.23 -24.94
CA ALA A 82 -9.20 -5.81 -26.04
C ALA A 82 -10.46 -6.68 -26.12
N VAL A 83 -10.31 -7.99 -25.99
CA VAL A 83 -11.44 -8.94 -25.95
C VAL A 83 -12.35 -8.69 -24.74
N GLN A 84 -11.78 -8.43 -23.56
CA GLN A 84 -12.57 -8.10 -22.37
C GLN A 84 -13.36 -6.80 -22.53
N ARG A 85 -12.77 -5.75 -23.14
CA ARG A 85 -13.48 -4.49 -23.47
C ARG A 85 -14.65 -4.73 -24.41
N LEU A 86 -14.50 -5.62 -25.39
CA LEU A 86 -15.58 -5.98 -26.31
C LEU A 86 -16.69 -6.83 -25.66
N ARG A 87 -16.33 -7.60 -24.62
CA ARG A 87 -17.26 -8.45 -23.87
C ARG A 87 -17.98 -7.73 -22.74
N SER A 88 -17.51 -6.55 -22.31
CA SER A 88 -18.21 -5.73 -21.32
C SER A 88 -19.52 -5.22 -21.95
N VAL A 89 -20.62 -5.87 -21.56
CA VAL A 89 -21.97 -5.74 -22.17
C VAL A 89 -22.60 -4.37 -21.95
N GLU A 90 -22.04 -3.52 -21.09
CA GLU A 90 -22.61 -2.22 -20.73
C GLU A 90 -21.78 -0.98 -21.12
N GLY A 91 -20.73 -1.14 -21.91
CA GLY A 91 -20.01 -0.01 -22.54
C GLY A 91 -19.32 0.99 -21.59
N ARG A 92 -19.33 0.77 -20.26
CA ARG A 92 -18.63 1.64 -19.33
C ARG A 92 -17.13 1.34 -19.31
N PRO A 93 -16.28 2.37 -19.41
CA PRO A 93 -14.84 2.20 -19.23
C PRO A 93 -14.54 1.61 -17.85
N LYS A 94 -13.72 0.56 -17.78
CA LYS A 94 -13.33 -0.08 -16.53
C LYS A 94 -11.87 0.19 -16.23
N LEU A 95 -11.58 0.59 -15.01
CA LEU A 95 -10.24 0.77 -14.48
C LEU A 95 -9.97 -0.26 -13.38
N VAL A 96 -8.97 -1.10 -13.57
CA VAL A 96 -8.55 -2.10 -12.58
C VAL A 96 -7.29 -1.60 -11.88
N VAL A 97 -7.44 -1.27 -10.60
CA VAL A 97 -6.36 -0.77 -9.75
C VAL A 97 -5.94 -1.85 -8.78
N THR A 98 -4.63 -2.13 -8.70
CA THR A 98 -4.11 -3.07 -7.71
C THR A 98 -3.31 -2.35 -6.63
N THR A 99 -3.46 -2.80 -5.38
CA THR A 99 -2.71 -2.22 -4.24
C THR A 99 -2.64 -3.20 -3.07
N SER A 100 -1.93 -2.81 -1.99
CA SER A 100 -1.96 -3.57 -0.74
C SER A 100 -3.28 -3.38 -0.01
N PRO A 101 -3.75 -4.38 0.77
CA PRO A 101 -4.98 -4.27 1.53
C PRO A 101 -5.01 -3.05 2.47
N SER A 102 -3.88 -2.75 3.12
CA SER A 102 -3.79 -1.64 4.07
C SER A 102 -3.89 -0.27 3.39
N LEU A 103 -3.21 -0.08 2.24
CA LEU A 103 -3.33 1.18 1.49
C LEU A 103 -4.71 1.34 0.88
N ALA A 104 -5.32 0.25 0.37
CA ALA A 104 -6.69 0.29 -0.11
C ALA A 104 -7.64 0.81 0.97
N ALA A 105 -7.64 0.17 2.15
CA ALA A 105 -8.58 0.48 3.22
C ALA A 105 -8.36 1.86 3.86
N LYS A 106 -7.10 2.26 4.07
CA LYS A 106 -6.77 3.43 4.87
C LYS A 106 -6.53 4.71 4.05
N TRP A 107 -6.21 4.58 2.76
CA TRP A 107 -5.88 5.77 1.97
C TRP A 107 -6.66 5.88 0.67
N LEU A 108 -6.74 4.80 -0.13
CA LEU A 108 -7.31 4.87 -1.49
C LEU A 108 -8.85 4.95 -1.45
N VAL A 109 -9.50 3.99 -0.78
CA VAL A 109 -10.98 3.91 -0.73
C VAL A 109 -11.62 5.16 -0.13
N PRO A 110 -11.10 5.76 0.97
CA PRO A 110 -11.68 7.01 1.50
C PRO A 110 -11.64 8.22 0.56
N ARG A 111 -10.85 8.14 -0.53
CA ARG A 111 -10.68 9.23 -1.52
C ARG A 111 -11.33 8.95 -2.87
N LEU A 112 -11.77 7.69 -3.09
CA LEU A 112 -12.20 7.22 -4.40
C LEU A 112 -13.47 7.90 -4.92
N ASP A 113 -14.34 8.36 -4.01
CA ASP A 113 -15.53 9.16 -4.33
C ASP A 113 -15.19 10.39 -5.18
N ARG A 114 -14.12 11.11 -4.84
CA ARG A 114 -13.66 12.30 -5.58
C ARG A 114 -13.21 12.00 -7.01
N PHE A 115 -12.70 10.80 -7.24
CA PHE A 115 -12.38 10.34 -8.59
C PHE A 115 -13.66 10.03 -9.36
N LEU A 116 -14.60 9.30 -8.74
CA LEU A 116 -15.85 8.90 -9.36
C LEU A 116 -16.78 10.09 -9.63
N GLU A 117 -16.76 11.14 -8.79
CA GLU A 117 -17.48 12.40 -9.06
C GLU A 117 -17.00 13.08 -10.35
N ARG A 118 -15.69 13.01 -10.66
CA ARG A 118 -15.09 13.58 -11.88
C ARG A 118 -15.23 12.65 -13.10
N HIS A 119 -15.45 11.36 -12.86
CA HIS A 119 -15.51 10.32 -13.88
C HIS A 119 -16.68 9.36 -13.61
N PRO A 120 -17.94 9.84 -13.62
CA PRO A 120 -19.12 9.04 -13.26
C PRO A 120 -19.40 7.91 -14.27
N GLU A 121 -18.80 7.98 -15.46
CA GLU A 121 -18.89 6.95 -16.48
C GLU A 121 -17.97 5.76 -16.25
N VAL A 122 -17.02 5.86 -15.30
CA VAL A 122 -15.97 4.86 -15.10
C VAL A 122 -16.34 3.88 -14.00
N ASP A 123 -16.22 2.60 -14.27
CA ASP A 123 -16.25 1.56 -13.26
C ASP A 123 -14.83 1.30 -12.72
N VAL A 124 -14.62 1.47 -11.42
CA VAL A 124 -13.33 1.19 -10.77
C VAL A 124 -13.40 -0.13 -10.01
N ARG A 125 -12.48 -1.02 -10.31
CA ARG A 125 -12.26 -2.27 -9.56
C ARG A 125 -10.93 -2.17 -8.80
N ILE A 126 -10.99 -2.39 -7.50
CA ILE A 126 -9.80 -2.47 -6.64
C ILE A 126 -9.47 -3.93 -6.38
N ASP A 127 -8.34 -4.39 -6.91
CA ASP A 127 -7.81 -5.73 -6.65
C ASP A 127 -6.71 -5.64 -5.59
N VAL A 128 -6.99 -6.17 -4.40
CA VAL A 128 -6.01 -6.17 -3.31
C VAL A 128 -5.19 -7.44 -3.33
N ALA A 129 -3.88 -7.28 -3.47
CA ALA A 129 -2.95 -8.40 -3.45
C ALA A 129 -1.65 -7.99 -2.71
N PRO A 130 -1.09 -8.86 -1.86
CA PRO A 130 0.17 -8.59 -1.17
C PRO A 130 1.36 -8.57 -2.14
N ARG A 131 1.30 -9.36 -3.22
CA ARG A 131 2.32 -9.39 -4.27
C ARG A 131 2.02 -8.42 -5.41
N LEU A 132 3.03 -8.05 -6.15
CA LEU A 132 2.84 -7.38 -7.44
C LEU A 132 2.14 -8.36 -8.40
N LEU A 133 0.98 -7.93 -8.93
CA LEU A 133 0.28 -8.69 -9.97
C LEU A 133 0.99 -8.47 -11.32
N ASP A 134 0.90 -9.46 -12.19
CA ASP A 134 1.36 -9.31 -13.57
C ASP A 134 0.40 -8.40 -14.33
N PHE A 135 0.89 -7.24 -14.80
CA PHE A 135 0.10 -6.26 -15.54
C PHE A 135 -0.39 -6.77 -16.89
N ALA A 136 0.26 -7.80 -17.42
CA ALA A 136 -0.16 -8.42 -18.69
C ALA A 136 -1.21 -9.52 -18.44
N GLU A 137 -1.01 -10.39 -17.46
CA GLU A 137 -1.85 -11.55 -17.20
C GLU A 137 -3.07 -11.24 -16.35
N ASP A 138 -2.90 -10.46 -15.27
CA ASP A 138 -3.95 -10.19 -14.28
C ASP A 138 -4.91 -9.06 -14.73
N ALA A 139 -4.78 -8.56 -15.97
CA ALA A 139 -5.60 -7.49 -16.53
C ALA A 139 -5.66 -6.22 -15.65
N VAL A 140 -4.55 -5.92 -15.00
CA VAL A 140 -4.38 -4.73 -14.16
C VAL A 140 -3.99 -3.53 -15.01
N ASP A 141 -4.61 -2.39 -14.73
CA ASP A 141 -4.33 -1.14 -15.45
C ASP A 141 -3.25 -0.31 -14.77
N ILE A 142 -3.33 -0.20 -13.45
CA ILE A 142 -2.44 0.63 -12.64
C ILE A 142 -2.27 0.01 -11.24
N GLY A 143 -1.12 0.17 -10.65
CA GLY A 143 -0.84 -0.31 -9.29
C GLY A 143 -0.33 0.80 -8.38
N ILE A 144 -0.63 0.68 -7.08
CA ILE A 144 0.03 1.48 -6.05
C ILE A 144 0.75 0.52 -5.13
N ARG A 145 2.09 0.56 -5.13
CA ARG A 145 2.91 -0.44 -4.46
C ARG A 145 3.94 0.19 -3.54
N PHE A 146 4.09 -0.42 -2.37
CA PHE A 146 5.16 -0.10 -1.45
C PHE A 146 6.40 -0.94 -1.77
N GLY A 147 7.56 -0.31 -1.89
CA GLY A 147 8.80 -0.99 -2.25
C GLY A 147 9.93 -0.04 -2.64
N VAL A 148 10.97 -0.63 -3.21
CA VAL A 148 12.18 0.10 -3.64
C VAL A 148 12.03 0.77 -5.02
N GLY A 149 10.88 0.62 -5.68
CA GLY A 149 10.64 1.24 -6.99
C GLY A 149 11.24 0.47 -8.17
N ASP A 150 11.80 -0.70 -7.95
CA ASP A 150 12.31 -1.56 -9.01
C ASP A 150 11.22 -2.53 -9.48
N TYR A 151 10.57 -2.16 -10.59
CA TYR A 151 9.49 -2.92 -11.23
C TYR A 151 9.84 -3.15 -12.70
N PRO A 152 10.54 -4.23 -13.05
CA PRO A 152 11.02 -4.48 -14.40
C PRO A 152 9.91 -4.40 -15.44
N GLY A 153 10.12 -3.60 -16.51
CA GLY A 153 9.17 -3.42 -17.59
C GLY A 153 7.99 -2.47 -17.29
N LEU A 154 7.93 -1.87 -16.10
CA LEU A 154 6.89 -0.91 -15.73
C LEU A 154 7.49 0.49 -15.50
N ILE A 155 6.67 1.52 -15.67
CA ILE A 155 6.95 2.86 -15.18
C ILE A 155 6.58 2.90 -13.70
N ALA A 156 7.51 3.36 -12.86
CA ALA A 156 7.29 3.55 -11.44
C ALA A 156 7.50 5.03 -11.07
N GLU A 157 6.45 5.64 -10.53
CA GLU A 157 6.46 7.03 -10.09
C GLU A 157 6.32 7.10 -8.58
N ARG A 158 7.28 7.72 -7.92
CA ARG A 158 7.33 7.80 -6.45
C ARG A 158 6.24 8.72 -5.91
N LEU A 159 5.44 8.24 -4.98
CA LEU A 159 4.33 8.98 -4.36
C LEU A 159 4.70 9.56 -2.99
N PHE A 160 4.92 8.73 -1.97
CA PHE A 160 5.19 9.18 -0.60
C PHE A 160 6.42 8.52 -0.01
N GLU A 161 7.06 9.25 0.90
CA GLU A 161 8.00 8.73 1.89
C GLU A 161 7.25 8.45 3.18
N GLU A 162 7.67 7.43 3.91
CA GLU A 162 7.02 7.04 5.13
C GLU A 162 7.85 7.35 6.37
N SER A 163 7.16 7.80 7.40
CA SER A 163 7.67 7.84 8.77
C SER A 163 6.84 6.91 9.64
N VAL A 164 7.48 6.28 10.60
CA VAL A 164 6.83 5.32 11.51
C VAL A 164 6.91 5.83 12.93
N PHE A 165 5.78 5.87 13.61
CA PHE A 165 5.67 6.37 14.98
C PHE A 165 4.54 5.67 15.75
N PRO A 166 4.60 5.65 17.10
CA PRO A 166 3.53 5.09 17.92
C PRO A 166 2.21 5.84 17.74
N VAL A 167 1.11 5.08 17.66
CA VAL A 167 -0.26 5.58 17.65
C VAL A 167 -1.16 4.74 18.54
N CYS A 168 -2.13 5.37 19.18
CA CYS A 168 -3.16 4.70 19.98
C CYS A 168 -4.47 5.49 19.95
N CYS A 169 -5.55 4.90 20.44
CA CYS A 169 -6.79 5.65 20.67
C CYS A 169 -6.60 6.66 21.83
N PRO A 170 -7.31 7.82 21.83
CA PRO A 170 -7.20 8.85 22.87
C PRO A 170 -7.46 8.32 24.28
N GLN A 171 -8.42 7.41 24.44
CA GLN A 171 -8.80 6.82 25.72
C GLN A 171 -7.65 6.10 26.44
N LEU A 172 -6.67 5.64 25.68
CA LEU A 172 -5.50 4.99 26.27
C LEU A 172 -4.62 5.98 27.05
N LEU A 173 -4.57 7.25 26.64
CA LEU A 173 -3.85 8.32 27.33
C LEU A 173 -4.52 8.71 28.66
N GLU A 174 -5.84 8.56 28.74
CA GLU A 174 -6.64 8.85 29.92
C GLU A 174 -6.69 7.67 30.93
N SER A 175 -6.07 6.55 30.54
CA SER A 175 -6.05 5.34 31.37
C SER A 175 -5.29 5.55 32.67
N LYS A 176 -5.59 4.70 33.67
CA LYS A 176 -4.85 4.71 34.97
C LYS A 176 -3.36 4.37 34.82
N ARG A 177 -2.94 3.85 33.66
CA ARG A 177 -1.54 3.53 33.36
C ARG A 177 -0.90 4.72 32.65
N PRO A 178 0.16 5.32 33.20
CA PRO A 178 0.78 6.48 32.57
C PRO A 178 1.36 6.13 31.18
N LEU A 179 1.22 7.05 30.22
CA LEU A 179 1.84 6.97 28.89
C LEU A 179 2.44 8.34 28.55
N ARG A 180 3.38 8.80 29.39
CA ARG A 180 4.00 10.14 29.29
C ARG A 180 5.38 10.10 28.68
N GLN A 181 6.04 8.97 28.73
CA GLN A 181 7.41 8.77 28.23
C GLN A 181 7.57 7.36 27.66
N PRO A 182 8.53 7.12 26.76
CA PRO A 182 8.67 5.83 26.06
C PRO A 182 8.77 4.61 26.97
N ARG A 183 9.41 4.70 28.13
CA ARG A 183 9.50 3.59 29.10
C ARG A 183 8.16 3.15 29.68
N ASP A 184 7.13 3.99 29.62
CA ASP A 184 5.80 3.65 30.11
C ASP A 184 5.11 2.59 29.24
N LEU A 185 5.59 2.39 27.99
CA LEU A 185 5.13 1.35 27.08
C LEU A 185 5.21 -0.06 27.67
N ARG A 186 6.08 -0.31 28.66
CA ARG A 186 6.14 -1.58 29.41
C ARG A 186 4.82 -1.98 30.09
N HIS A 187 3.94 -1.02 30.33
CA HIS A 187 2.62 -1.23 30.96
C HIS A 187 1.47 -1.37 29.96
N HIS A 188 1.76 -1.29 28.67
CA HIS A 188 0.79 -1.34 27.60
C HIS A 188 1.06 -2.50 26.64
N THR A 189 0.04 -2.93 25.92
CA THR A 189 0.17 -3.93 24.88
C THR A 189 0.78 -3.27 23.65
N LEU A 190 1.92 -3.79 23.17
CA LEU A 190 2.47 -3.41 21.87
C LEU A 190 1.78 -4.21 20.77
N ILE A 191 1.46 -3.53 19.67
CA ILE A 191 0.86 -4.14 18.49
C ILE A 191 1.92 -4.20 17.42
N HIS A 192 2.19 -5.41 16.91
CA HIS A 192 3.24 -5.72 15.96
C HIS A 192 2.65 -5.99 14.59
N ILE A 193 3.41 -5.61 13.57
CA ILE A 193 3.17 -6.01 12.17
C ILE A 193 4.27 -6.98 11.80
N GLU A 194 3.88 -8.18 11.40
CA GLU A 194 4.81 -9.20 10.92
C GLU A 194 5.08 -8.98 9.45
N TRP A 195 6.29 -8.55 9.15
CA TRP A 195 6.77 -8.35 7.79
C TRP A 195 7.58 -9.56 7.32
N ASP A 196 7.49 -9.87 6.03
CA ASP A 196 8.41 -10.81 5.40
C ASP A 196 9.87 -10.35 5.56
N ALA A 197 10.82 -11.29 5.47
CA ALA A 197 12.25 -11.04 5.68
C ALA A 197 12.82 -9.91 4.79
N GLN A 198 12.26 -9.68 3.61
CA GLN A 198 12.63 -8.58 2.72
C GLN A 198 12.41 -7.19 3.34
N TRP A 199 11.55 -7.07 4.36
CA TRP A 199 11.22 -5.84 5.09
C TRP A 199 11.95 -5.72 6.43
N ALA A 200 12.97 -6.54 6.69
CA ALA A 200 13.68 -6.57 7.99
C ALA A 200 14.30 -5.21 8.37
N THR A 201 14.55 -4.33 7.40
CA THR A 201 15.07 -2.96 7.63
C THR A 201 13.97 -1.94 7.89
N TRP A 202 12.68 -2.32 7.79
CA TRP A 202 11.57 -1.42 8.10
C TRP A 202 11.49 -1.17 9.60
N PRO A 203 11.19 0.06 10.06
CA PRO A 203 11.12 0.39 11.48
C PRO A 203 10.16 -0.53 12.25
N ASN A 204 10.65 -1.09 13.34
CA ASN A 204 9.91 -1.95 14.25
C ASN A 204 10.04 -1.48 15.71
N TRP A 205 9.34 -2.14 16.63
CA TRP A 205 9.36 -1.76 18.02
C TRP A 205 10.77 -1.77 18.65
N ALA A 206 11.59 -2.77 18.33
CA ALA A 206 12.96 -2.83 18.87
C ALA A 206 13.80 -1.63 18.40
N MET A 207 13.66 -1.22 17.13
CA MET A 207 14.34 -0.04 16.59
C MET A 207 13.81 1.24 17.22
N TRP A 208 12.48 1.38 17.32
CA TRP A 208 11.86 2.57 17.86
C TRP A 208 12.20 2.77 19.34
N LEU A 209 12.06 1.73 20.20
CA LEU A 209 12.36 1.77 21.62
C LEU A 209 13.82 2.10 21.88
N ARG A 210 14.75 1.53 21.11
CA ARG A 210 16.17 1.87 21.21
C ARG A 210 16.42 3.34 20.90
N ALA A 211 15.84 3.85 19.82
CA ALA A 211 15.98 5.27 19.44
C ALA A 211 15.31 6.21 20.44
N ALA A 212 14.23 5.78 21.08
CA ALA A 212 13.51 6.53 22.12
C ALA A 212 14.17 6.46 23.52
N GLY A 213 15.29 5.76 23.69
CA GLY A 213 15.98 5.62 24.96
C GLY A 213 15.26 4.74 25.99
N ALA A 214 14.48 3.76 25.53
CA ALA A 214 13.73 2.81 26.35
C ALA A 214 14.02 1.34 25.97
N PRO A 215 15.31 0.93 25.89
CA PRO A 215 15.67 -0.41 25.44
C PRO A 215 15.29 -1.52 26.44
N GLU A 216 14.91 -1.16 27.66
CA GLU A 216 14.44 -2.07 28.73
C GLU A 216 12.99 -2.54 28.50
N VAL A 217 12.24 -1.93 27.61
CA VAL A 217 10.88 -2.36 27.27
C VAL A 217 10.96 -3.59 26.37
N ASP A 218 10.24 -4.65 26.72
CA ASP A 218 10.18 -5.86 25.90
C ASP A 218 9.49 -5.58 24.55
N ALA A 219 10.32 -5.51 23.51
CA ALA A 219 9.90 -5.22 22.13
C ALA A 219 9.27 -6.42 21.42
N THR A 220 9.12 -7.58 22.07
CA THR A 220 8.66 -8.81 21.45
C THR A 220 7.26 -9.23 21.89
N ARG A 221 6.82 -8.73 23.02
CA ARG A 221 5.55 -9.11 23.61
C ARG A 221 4.40 -8.24 23.11
N GLY A 222 3.29 -8.85 22.72
CA GLY A 222 2.08 -8.10 22.35
C GLY A 222 1.15 -8.86 21.42
N LEU A 223 0.38 -8.11 20.64
CA LEU A 223 -0.47 -8.63 19.56
C LEU A 223 0.29 -8.59 18.23
N HIS A 224 0.12 -9.61 17.42
CA HIS A 224 0.82 -9.74 16.13
C HIS A 224 -0.15 -9.86 14.99
N PHE A 225 0.05 -9.07 13.93
CA PHE A 225 -0.80 -9.04 12.75
C PHE A 225 0.04 -9.09 11.47
N GLY A 226 -0.40 -9.86 10.49
CA GLY A 226 0.21 -9.93 9.16
C GLY A 226 -0.15 -8.76 8.23
N GLN A 227 -0.98 -7.80 8.71
CA GLN A 227 -1.41 -6.64 7.90
C GLN A 227 -1.53 -5.38 8.77
N THR A 228 -0.97 -4.28 8.27
CA THR A 228 -0.99 -2.97 8.97
C THR A 228 -2.41 -2.48 9.27
N ALA A 229 -3.37 -2.66 8.35
CA ALA A 229 -4.74 -2.22 8.59
C ALA A 229 -5.39 -2.89 9.80
N LEU A 230 -5.11 -4.18 10.05
CA LEU A 230 -5.61 -4.90 11.23
C LEU A 230 -4.93 -4.43 12.50
N ALA A 231 -3.62 -4.19 12.47
CA ALA A 231 -2.87 -3.64 13.58
C ALA A 231 -3.39 -2.24 13.98
N LEU A 232 -3.66 -1.39 12.99
CA LEU A 232 -4.24 -0.06 13.22
C LEU A 232 -5.67 -0.13 13.73
N GLN A 233 -6.48 -1.11 13.28
CA GLN A 233 -7.82 -1.32 13.81
C GLN A 233 -7.77 -1.72 15.30
N ALA A 234 -6.87 -2.62 15.68
CA ALA A 234 -6.69 -2.99 17.09
C ALA A 234 -6.26 -1.78 17.96
N ALA A 235 -5.44 -0.86 17.40
CA ALA A 235 -5.08 0.38 18.10
C ALA A 235 -6.29 1.34 18.23
N LEU A 236 -7.13 1.47 17.20
CA LEU A 236 -8.39 2.24 17.22
C LEU A 236 -9.36 1.70 18.28
N ASP A 237 -9.43 0.38 18.42
CA ASP A 237 -10.29 -0.31 19.38
C ASP A 237 -9.71 -0.32 20.82
N GLY A 238 -8.59 0.38 21.05
CA GLY A 238 -8.00 0.51 22.40
C GLY A 238 -7.27 -0.72 22.90
N GLN A 239 -6.96 -1.70 22.03
CA GLN A 239 -6.30 -2.95 22.44
C GLN A 239 -4.80 -2.75 22.74
N GLY A 240 -4.21 -1.62 22.32
CA GLY A 240 -2.80 -1.32 22.54
C GLY A 240 -2.29 -0.17 21.71
N ILE A 241 -0.96 -0.13 21.56
CA ILE A 241 -0.23 0.90 20.82
C ILE A 241 0.42 0.25 19.61
N ALA A 242 0.16 0.76 18.41
CA ALA A 242 0.76 0.29 17.17
C ALA A 242 1.86 1.26 16.69
N LEU A 243 2.81 0.76 15.90
CA LEU A 243 3.62 1.60 15.04
C LEU A 243 2.83 1.86 13.75
N GLY A 244 2.47 3.11 13.52
CA GLY A 244 1.72 3.53 12.34
C GLY A 244 2.62 4.17 11.29
N ASP A 245 2.42 3.78 10.03
CA ASP A 245 3.01 4.46 8.87
C ASP A 245 2.27 5.78 8.63
N SER A 246 2.99 6.87 8.40
CA SER A 246 2.42 8.23 8.30
C SER A 246 1.23 8.32 7.35
N THR A 247 1.34 7.76 6.16
CA THR A 247 0.24 7.78 5.16
C THR A 247 -1.00 7.01 5.62
N LEU A 248 -0.81 5.85 6.29
CA LEU A 248 -1.91 4.97 6.67
C LEU A 248 -2.69 5.45 7.90
N VAL A 249 -2.08 6.30 8.74
CA VAL A 249 -2.72 6.84 9.95
C VAL A 249 -3.18 8.29 9.80
N ALA A 250 -2.88 8.95 8.68
CA ALA A 250 -3.12 10.39 8.49
C ALA A 250 -4.58 10.79 8.74
N ASP A 251 -5.53 10.07 8.15
CA ASP A 251 -6.95 10.37 8.28
C ASP A 251 -7.49 10.06 9.69
N ASP A 252 -6.97 9.02 10.35
CA ASP A 252 -7.35 8.68 11.73
C ASP A 252 -6.80 9.71 12.73
N LEU A 253 -5.58 10.24 12.50
CA LEU A 253 -5.01 11.33 13.28
C LEU A 253 -5.78 12.63 13.07
N ALA A 254 -6.07 13.01 11.83
CA ALA A 254 -6.82 14.22 11.51
C ALA A 254 -8.23 14.20 12.11
N ALA A 255 -8.86 13.04 12.17
CA ALA A 255 -10.18 12.84 12.79
C ALA A 255 -10.13 12.65 14.32
N GLY A 256 -8.95 12.68 14.95
CA GLY A 256 -8.78 12.47 16.39
C GLY A 256 -9.12 11.05 16.86
N ARG A 257 -9.28 10.08 15.96
CA ARG A 257 -9.52 8.68 16.31
C ARG A 257 -8.27 7.98 16.81
N LEU A 258 -7.11 8.37 16.26
CA LEU A 258 -5.79 8.03 16.79
C LEU A 258 -5.08 9.29 17.27
N VAL A 259 -4.15 9.11 18.19
CA VAL A 259 -3.25 10.16 18.68
C VAL A 259 -1.82 9.62 18.70
N ARG A 260 -0.85 10.54 18.62
CA ARG A 260 0.57 10.23 18.80
C ARG A 260 0.95 10.47 20.25
N PRO A 261 1.21 9.42 21.05
CA PRO A 261 1.62 9.59 22.44
C PRO A 261 3.02 10.22 22.58
N PHE A 262 3.86 10.11 21.55
CA PHE A 262 5.22 10.63 21.55
C PHE A 262 5.53 11.36 20.23
N PRO A 263 6.30 12.45 20.26
CA PRO A 263 6.62 13.23 19.05
C PRO A 263 7.61 12.52 18.12
N MET A 264 8.39 11.55 18.63
CA MET A 264 9.44 10.89 17.88
C MET A 264 8.88 9.98 16.77
N ALA A 265 9.45 10.11 15.59
CA ALA A 265 9.21 9.24 14.44
C ALA A 265 10.53 8.70 13.89
N LEU A 266 10.52 7.48 13.38
CA LEU A 266 11.61 6.92 12.58
C LEU A 266 11.27 7.07 11.11
N LYS A 267 12.22 7.57 10.32
CA LYS A 267 12.08 7.50 8.87
C LYS A 267 12.37 6.08 8.39
N GLY A 268 11.57 5.58 7.48
CA GLY A 268 11.90 4.38 6.72
C GLY A 268 13.17 4.58 5.90
N PRO A 269 13.87 3.51 5.49
CA PRO A 269 14.99 3.62 4.58
C PRO A 269 14.58 4.35 3.30
N ALA A 270 15.41 5.30 2.84
CA ALA A 270 15.08 6.23 1.76
C ALA A 270 14.71 5.57 0.41
N GLN A 271 15.17 4.33 0.20
CA GLN A 271 14.81 3.55 -0.99
C GLN A 271 13.36 3.07 -0.98
N PHE A 272 12.72 2.95 0.19
CA PHE A 272 11.33 2.50 0.26
C PHE A 272 10.36 3.66 0.15
N ALA A 273 9.36 3.48 -0.69
CA ALA A 273 8.26 4.43 -0.86
C ALA A 273 7.03 3.73 -1.45
N TYR A 274 5.88 4.41 -1.41
CA TYR A 274 4.78 4.04 -2.31
C TYR A 274 5.08 4.54 -3.71
N HIS A 275 4.82 3.69 -4.70
CA HIS A 275 4.99 3.99 -6.12
C HIS A 275 3.70 3.72 -6.88
N LEU A 276 3.34 4.64 -7.79
CA LEU A 276 2.36 4.40 -8.81
C LEU A 276 3.05 3.65 -9.95
N VAL A 277 2.52 2.51 -10.36
CA VAL A 277 3.13 1.66 -11.38
C VAL A 277 2.13 1.33 -12.49
N HIS A 278 2.57 1.38 -13.74
CA HIS A 278 1.77 1.02 -14.91
C HIS A 278 2.67 0.62 -16.08
N ALA A 279 2.10 -0.07 -17.06
CA ALA A 279 2.82 -0.43 -18.28
C ALA A 279 3.14 0.82 -19.13
N PRO A 280 4.38 0.95 -19.68
CA PRO A 280 4.79 2.10 -20.50
C PRO A 280 3.86 2.35 -21.70
N GLN A 281 3.43 1.28 -22.36
CA GLN A 281 2.58 1.32 -23.55
C GLN A 281 1.18 1.91 -23.30
N ARG A 282 0.79 1.93 -22.00
CA ARG A 282 -0.52 2.40 -21.57
C ARG A 282 -0.50 3.80 -20.93
N ALA A 283 0.69 4.39 -20.81
CA ALA A 283 0.88 5.70 -20.16
C ALA A 283 0.00 6.80 -20.78
N GLU A 284 -0.25 6.71 -22.09
CA GLU A 284 -1.03 7.68 -22.85
C GLU A 284 -2.55 7.39 -22.87
N GLU A 285 -3.00 6.26 -22.32
CA GLU A 285 -4.43 5.95 -22.26
C GLU A 285 -5.16 6.99 -21.40
N PRO A 286 -6.28 7.57 -21.87
CA PRO A 286 -6.95 8.69 -21.19
C PRO A 286 -7.31 8.38 -19.74
N LEU A 287 -7.77 7.15 -19.47
CA LEU A 287 -8.21 6.73 -18.14
C LEU A 287 -7.03 6.56 -17.17
N ILE A 288 -5.91 6.02 -17.63
CA ILE A 288 -4.68 5.90 -16.84
C ILE A 288 -4.12 7.28 -16.53
N LYS A 289 -4.08 8.19 -17.51
CA LYS A 289 -3.68 9.58 -17.30
C LYS A 289 -4.58 10.30 -16.27
N ALA A 290 -5.89 10.12 -16.36
CA ALA A 290 -6.85 10.74 -15.47
C ALA A 290 -6.65 10.25 -14.03
N PHE A 291 -6.54 8.92 -13.83
CA PHE A 291 -6.32 8.34 -12.52
C PHE A 291 -4.95 8.71 -11.93
N ARG A 292 -3.89 8.65 -12.76
CA ARG A 292 -2.55 9.08 -12.35
C ARG A 292 -2.55 10.53 -11.87
N ARG A 293 -3.16 11.46 -12.63
CA ARG A 293 -3.26 12.88 -12.24
C ARG A 293 -3.98 13.03 -10.92
N TRP A 294 -5.14 12.37 -10.79
CA TRP A 294 -5.90 12.41 -9.56
C TRP A 294 -5.10 11.89 -8.35
N ILE A 295 -4.39 10.76 -8.47
CA ILE A 295 -3.52 10.24 -7.39
C ILE A 295 -2.46 11.28 -6.98
N LEU A 296 -1.81 11.93 -7.95
CA LEU A 296 -0.78 12.95 -7.67
C LEU A 296 -1.36 14.19 -6.96
N ASP A 297 -2.58 14.59 -7.33
CA ASP A 297 -3.30 15.68 -6.66
C ASP A 297 -3.63 15.30 -5.21
N GLU A 298 -4.13 14.09 -4.95
CA GLU A 298 -4.41 13.57 -3.60
C GLU A 298 -3.15 13.47 -2.73
N VAL A 299 -2.04 12.99 -3.31
CA VAL A 299 -0.73 12.94 -2.63
C VAL A 299 -0.26 14.35 -2.23
N SER A 300 -0.40 15.32 -3.12
CA SER A 300 0.00 16.70 -2.87
C SER A 300 -0.85 17.33 -1.75
N SER A 301 -2.14 17.04 -1.73
CA SER A 301 -3.08 17.50 -0.70
C SER A 301 -2.76 16.89 0.67
N THR A 302 -2.45 15.59 0.72
CA THR A 302 -2.05 14.89 1.95
C THR A 302 -0.77 15.49 2.55
N ARG A 303 0.25 15.78 1.72
CA ARG A 303 1.51 16.41 2.16
C ARG A 303 1.33 17.82 2.71
N LEU A 304 0.37 18.59 2.20
CA LEU A 304 0.05 19.92 2.70
C LEU A 304 -0.61 19.83 4.08
N ALA A 305 -1.52 18.89 4.30
CA ALA A 305 -2.17 18.66 5.59
C ALA A 305 -1.17 18.23 6.69
N GLU A 306 -0.15 17.44 6.35
CA GLU A 306 0.91 17.04 7.29
C GLU A 306 1.82 18.20 7.73
N LYS A 307 1.97 19.22 6.92
CA LYS A 307 2.82 20.40 7.20
C LYS A 307 2.12 21.47 8.02
N THR A 308 0.79 21.46 8.09
CA THR A 308 0.01 22.39 8.89
C THR A 308 -0.42 21.67 10.18
N PRO A 309 0.25 21.88 11.34
CA PRO A 309 -0.23 21.31 12.60
C PRO A 309 -1.63 21.87 12.85
N PRO A 310 -2.56 21.11 13.46
CA PRO A 310 -3.83 21.65 13.89
C PRO A 310 -3.52 22.82 14.84
N GLU A 311 -4.08 23.99 14.56
CA GLU A 311 -4.06 25.12 15.48
C GLU A 311 -4.56 24.60 16.83
N ALA A 312 -3.68 24.61 17.81
CA ALA A 312 -4.03 24.28 19.18
C ALA A 312 -5.14 25.26 19.58
N GLY A 313 -6.34 24.74 19.80
CA GLY A 313 -7.52 25.52 20.13
C GLY A 313 -7.23 26.44 21.31
N GLU A 314 -7.05 27.73 21.02
CA GLU A 314 -7.19 28.84 21.96
C GLU A 314 -8.67 28.94 22.33
N ASN A 315 -9.16 28.08 23.23
CA ASN A 315 -10.42 28.30 23.88
C ASN A 315 -10.56 27.43 25.15
N ALA A 316 -9.78 27.76 26.19
CA ALA A 316 -10.09 27.36 27.57
C ALA A 316 -9.39 28.25 28.61
N ALA A 317 -9.36 29.57 28.42
CA ALA A 317 -8.82 30.47 29.43
C ALA A 317 -9.51 31.85 29.47
N GLN A 318 -10.82 31.89 29.25
CA GLN A 318 -11.61 33.09 29.53
C GLN A 318 -13.00 32.70 29.99
N GLU A 319 -13.13 32.21 31.20
CA GLU A 319 -14.35 32.32 32.05
C GLU A 319 -14.02 31.79 33.46
N GLN A 320 -13.23 32.54 34.21
CA GLN A 320 -13.33 32.58 35.66
C GLN A 320 -13.06 34.02 36.11
N GLY A 321 -14.13 34.80 35.95
CA GLY A 321 -14.25 36.11 36.57
C GLY A 321 -14.36 35.98 38.09
N VAL A 322 -13.33 36.32 38.79
CA VAL A 322 -13.33 36.46 40.26
C VAL A 322 -14.22 37.68 40.61
N PRO A 323 -15.25 37.56 41.43
CA PRO A 323 -15.99 38.72 41.94
C PRO A 323 -15.10 39.42 42.97
N ARG A 324 -14.78 40.70 42.71
CA ARG A 324 -14.13 41.61 43.66
C ARG A 324 -15.01 41.81 44.88
N GLY A 325 -14.57 41.34 46.02
CA GLY A 325 -15.14 41.62 47.33
C GLY A 325 -15.13 43.13 47.63
N ARG A 326 -16.28 43.65 47.99
CA ARG A 326 -16.43 45.00 48.58
C ARG A 326 -15.96 44.95 50.02
N SER A 327 -15.04 45.84 50.37
CA SER A 327 -14.68 46.21 51.71
C SER A 327 -15.84 46.93 52.41
N PRO A 328 -16.21 46.62 53.67
CA PRO A 328 -17.11 47.47 54.41
C PRO A 328 -16.33 48.51 55.20
N ALA A 329 -16.73 49.77 54.99
CA ALA A 329 -16.32 50.92 55.76
C ALA A 329 -16.87 50.86 57.18
N ALA A 330 -16.08 51.33 58.13
CA ALA A 330 -16.42 51.55 59.50
C ALA A 330 -17.44 52.69 59.65
N THR A 331 -18.40 52.48 60.54
CA THR A 331 -19.04 53.57 61.25
C THR A 331 -19.28 53.11 62.69
N ALA A 332 -18.71 53.93 63.58
CA ALA A 332 -18.96 53.94 65.01
C ALA A 332 -20.30 54.57 65.34
N SER A 333 -20.95 54.22 66.38
CA SER A 333 -21.39 55.03 67.52
C SER A 333 -22.56 54.40 68.29
N GLU A 334 -22.31 54.34 69.58
CA GLU A 334 -23.22 54.77 70.68
C GLU A 334 -24.56 54.07 70.88
N GLY A 335 -24.71 53.38 72.02
CA GLY A 335 -25.42 53.96 73.14
C GLY A 335 -26.44 53.02 73.79
N ARG A 336 -26.21 52.77 75.08
CA ARG A 336 -27.20 52.58 76.20
C ARG A 336 -28.27 51.47 76.08
N SER A 337 -28.27 50.58 76.92
CA SER A 337 -28.81 50.43 78.26
C SER A 337 -28.61 48.99 78.71
#